data_9e530bc56bcb12239f93ad1338531166
#
_entry.id   9e530bc56bcb12239f93ad1338531166
#
_cell.length_a   1.000
_cell.length_b   1.000
_cell.length_c   1.000
_cell.angle_alpha   90.00
_cell.angle_beta   90.00
_cell.angle_gamma   90.00
#
_symmetry.space_group_name_H-M   'P 1'
#
loop_
_entity.id
_entity.type
_entity.pdbx_description
1 polymer ?
#
loop_
_entity_poly.entity_id
_entity_poly.type
_entity_poly.pdbx_seq_one_letter_code
_entity_poly.pdbx_strand_id
1 'polypeptide(L)'
;PSRHSSKLGCAIEALFAVGIGAETDIVAKEMYTFADRDGGSLTLRPEATAGVVRAVIEHNLVNNDPALKVYAMGPMFRRERPQKGRYRQFHQVDVEAFGFTSPTIDAEVIELAIGYLDACGVREHELVLNSVGDKACRPAYVERLRAALRDVAPTMCGDCQRRADTNPLRVLDCKVPEDQATIDTLPRITDHLCGA
;
A
#
# COMPACT_ATOMS: atom_id res chain seq x y z
N PRO A 1 22.09 -18.16 21.79
CA PRO A 1 21.34 -18.20 20.52
C PRO A 1 19.94 -17.61 20.61
N SER A 2 19.42 -17.24 21.79
CA SER A 2 18.00 -16.89 21.99
C SER A 2 17.68 -15.40 21.93
N ARG A 3 18.65 -14.50 21.84
CA ARG A 3 18.40 -13.04 21.89
C ARG A 3 18.04 -12.39 20.54
N HIS A 4 18.14 -13.12 19.42
CA HIS A 4 17.86 -12.55 18.09
C HIS A 4 16.40 -12.67 17.66
N SER A 5 15.65 -13.67 18.13
CA SER A 5 14.28 -13.89 17.66
C SER A 5 13.26 -12.90 18.23
N SER A 6 13.39 -12.54 19.54
CA SER A 6 12.49 -11.57 20.17
C SER A 6 12.63 -10.15 19.63
N LYS A 7 13.86 -9.78 19.23
CA LYS A 7 14.11 -8.49 18.58
C LYS A 7 13.58 -8.43 17.15
N LEU A 8 13.49 -9.58 16.46
CA LEU A 8 13.00 -9.63 15.09
C LEU A 8 11.48 -9.42 14.99
N GLY A 9 10.70 -9.98 15.92
CA GLY A 9 9.24 -9.82 15.95
C GLY A 9 8.83 -8.38 16.21
N CYS A 10 9.41 -7.75 17.25
CA CYS A 10 9.19 -6.34 17.57
C CYS A 10 9.67 -5.39 16.45
N ALA A 11 10.76 -5.76 15.77
CA ALA A 11 11.30 -4.99 14.65
C ALA A 11 10.38 -5.03 13.40
N ILE A 12 9.68 -6.14 13.15
CA ILE A 12 8.73 -6.25 12.03
C ILE A 12 7.50 -5.38 12.28
N GLU A 13 6.90 -5.43 13.46
CA GLU A 13 5.75 -4.59 13.81
C GLU A 13 6.10 -3.09 13.70
N ALA A 14 7.23 -2.68 14.27
CA ALA A 14 7.73 -1.32 14.16
C ALA A 14 8.04 -0.91 12.70
N LEU A 15 8.57 -1.83 11.89
CA LEU A 15 8.84 -1.60 10.49
C LEU A 15 7.57 -1.26 9.72
N PHE A 16 6.50 -2.03 9.93
CA PHE A 16 5.22 -1.77 9.26
C PHE A 16 4.56 -0.48 9.76
N ALA A 17 4.59 -0.23 11.07
CA ALA A 17 4.04 1.00 11.63
C ALA A 17 4.76 2.26 11.12
N VAL A 18 6.08 2.20 10.96
CA VAL A 18 6.89 3.34 10.47
C VAL A 18 6.88 3.41 8.94
N GLY A 19 7.02 2.28 8.24
CA GLY A 19 7.16 2.24 6.79
C GLY A 19 5.85 2.47 6.04
N ILE A 20 4.76 1.87 6.51
CA ILE A 20 3.43 1.95 5.87
C ILE A 20 2.55 3.01 6.53
N GLY A 21 2.79 3.30 7.81
CA GLY A 21 2.03 4.21 8.65
C GLY A 21 1.07 3.46 9.59
N ALA A 22 1.11 3.84 10.86
CA ALA A 22 0.31 3.22 11.94
C ALA A 22 -1.20 3.33 11.71
N GLU A 23 -1.64 4.36 11.00
CA GLU A 23 -3.05 4.66 10.70
C GLU A 23 -3.58 3.93 9.46
N THR A 24 -2.77 3.11 8.79
CA THR A 24 -3.25 2.31 7.65
C THR A 24 -4.10 1.13 8.14
N ASP A 25 -5.10 0.75 7.36
CA ASP A 25 -5.95 -0.39 7.71
C ASP A 25 -5.13 -1.68 7.88
N ILE A 26 -4.04 -1.85 7.12
CA ILE A 26 -3.14 -3.01 7.23
C ILE A 26 -2.55 -3.08 8.65
N VAL A 27 -1.96 -1.99 9.14
CA VAL A 27 -1.31 -1.97 10.45
C VAL A 27 -2.34 -1.96 11.58
N ALA A 28 -3.39 -1.13 11.45
CA ALA A 28 -4.37 -0.94 12.52
C ALA A 28 -5.33 -2.13 12.72
N LYS A 29 -5.65 -2.88 11.65
CA LYS A 29 -6.73 -3.87 11.70
C LYS A 29 -6.37 -5.25 11.15
N GLU A 30 -5.41 -5.35 10.23
CA GLU A 30 -5.21 -6.56 9.43
C GLU A 30 -3.98 -7.37 9.82
N MET A 31 -3.08 -6.84 10.63
CA MET A 31 -1.90 -7.56 11.10
C MET A 31 -2.26 -8.63 12.13
N TYR A 32 -1.62 -9.80 12.02
CA TYR A 32 -1.61 -10.82 13.05
C TYR A 32 -0.40 -10.63 13.94
N THR A 33 -0.63 -10.22 15.18
CA THR A 33 0.41 -10.10 16.21
C THR A 33 0.09 -10.99 17.38
N PHE A 34 1.06 -11.76 17.85
CA PHE A 34 0.94 -12.73 18.94
C PHE A 34 1.97 -12.42 20.03
N ALA A 35 1.63 -12.73 21.27
CA ALA A 35 2.62 -12.78 22.34
C ALA A 35 3.54 -14.00 22.15
N ASP A 36 4.85 -13.77 22.18
CA ASP A 36 5.84 -14.84 22.22
C ASP A 36 5.99 -15.38 23.64
N ARG A 37 6.50 -16.60 23.77
CA ARG A 37 6.73 -17.26 25.07
C ARG A 37 7.70 -16.49 25.97
N ASP A 38 8.60 -15.75 25.37
CA ASP A 38 9.64 -14.95 26.06
C ASP A 38 9.16 -13.51 26.37
N GLY A 39 7.86 -13.23 26.22
CA GLY A 39 7.28 -11.90 26.48
C GLY A 39 7.48 -10.88 25.35
N GLY A 40 8.06 -11.30 24.22
CA GLY A 40 8.11 -10.50 23.00
C GLY A 40 6.81 -10.57 22.18
N SER A 41 6.78 -9.86 21.04
CA SER A 41 5.72 -9.98 20.06
C SER A 41 6.22 -10.61 18.77
N LEU A 42 5.38 -11.42 18.14
CA LEU A 42 5.59 -12.00 16.81
C LEU A 42 4.50 -11.50 15.88
N THR A 43 4.89 -11.00 14.73
CA THR A 43 3.95 -10.52 13.73
C THR A 43 4.12 -11.29 12.43
N LEU A 44 3.01 -11.79 11.88
CA LEU A 44 3.01 -12.36 10.54
C LEU A 44 3.04 -11.23 9.51
N ARG A 45 3.89 -11.37 8.49
CA ARG A 45 4.04 -10.35 7.46
C ARG A 45 2.77 -10.17 6.63
N PRO A 46 2.20 -8.95 6.55
CA PRO A 46 1.00 -8.67 5.77
C PRO A 46 1.28 -8.37 4.30
N GLU A 47 2.53 -8.06 3.96
CA GLU A 47 3.02 -7.74 2.61
C GLU A 47 4.55 -7.88 2.56
N ALA A 48 5.20 -7.74 1.39
CA ALA A 48 6.64 -7.95 1.24
C ALA A 48 7.45 -6.65 1.13
N THR A 49 6.90 -5.57 0.58
CA THR A 49 7.61 -4.32 0.24
C THR A 49 8.45 -3.78 1.38
N ALA A 50 7.87 -3.63 2.59
CA ALA A 50 8.61 -3.10 3.74
C ALA A 50 9.80 -3.99 4.14
N GLY A 51 9.63 -5.32 4.03
CA GLY A 51 10.72 -6.28 4.27
C GLY A 51 11.84 -6.19 3.24
N VAL A 52 11.48 -6.04 1.97
CA VAL A 52 12.43 -5.88 0.86
C VAL A 52 13.19 -4.55 1.01
N VAL A 53 12.49 -3.45 1.24
CA VAL A 53 13.12 -2.11 1.45
C VAL A 53 14.10 -2.17 2.61
N ARG A 54 13.73 -2.79 3.73
CA ARG A 54 14.63 -2.97 4.87
C ARG A 54 15.87 -3.75 4.48
N ALA A 55 15.73 -4.87 3.77
CA ALA A 55 16.87 -5.68 3.32
C ALA A 55 17.80 -4.89 2.39
N VAL A 56 17.23 -4.11 1.48
CA VAL A 56 17.99 -3.23 0.58
C VAL A 56 18.81 -2.20 1.36
N ILE A 57 18.25 -1.60 2.41
CA ILE A 57 18.93 -0.62 3.26
C ILE A 57 19.99 -1.30 4.13
N GLU A 58 19.64 -2.37 4.86
CA GLU A 58 20.53 -3.07 5.79
C GLU A 58 21.75 -3.67 5.10
N HIS A 59 21.59 -4.15 3.87
CA HIS A 59 22.66 -4.72 3.06
C HIS A 59 23.29 -3.73 2.06
N ASN A 60 22.84 -2.47 2.09
CA ASN A 60 23.38 -1.39 1.25
C ASN A 60 23.38 -1.74 -0.26
N LEU A 61 22.33 -2.42 -0.73
CA LEU A 61 22.30 -3.01 -2.07
C LEU A 61 22.30 -1.95 -3.17
N VAL A 62 21.65 -0.80 -2.98
CA VAL A 62 21.59 0.29 -3.97
C VAL A 62 22.96 0.91 -4.23
N ASN A 63 23.88 0.92 -3.26
CA ASN A 63 25.24 1.41 -3.50
C ASN A 63 26.06 0.46 -4.38
N ASN A 64 25.72 -0.84 -4.36
CA ASN A 64 26.38 -1.82 -5.20
C ASN A 64 25.78 -1.86 -6.61
N ASP A 65 24.46 -1.61 -6.70
CA ASP A 65 23.72 -1.53 -7.95
C ASP A 65 22.73 -0.36 -7.88
N PRO A 66 23.09 0.84 -8.42
CA PRO A 66 22.23 2.03 -8.38
C PRO A 66 20.89 1.86 -9.13
N ALA A 67 20.78 0.89 -10.01
CA ALA A 67 19.59 0.59 -10.82
C ALA A 67 19.01 -0.79 -10.44
N LEU A 68 18.90 -1.05 -9.14
CA LEU A 68 18.54 -2.36 -8.58
C LEU A 68 17.09 -2.72 -8.87
N LYS A 69 16.88 -3.91 -9.43
CA LYS A 69 15.56 -4.55 -9.56
C LYS A 69 15.56 -5.86 -8.79
N VAL A 70 14.61 -6.03 -7.92
CA VAL A 70 14.47 -7.25 -7.10
C VAL A 70 13.03 -7.74 -7.10
N TYR A 71 12.84 -9.00 -6.77
CA TYR A 71 11.51 -9.56 -6.54
C TYR A 71 11.47 -10.36 -5.25
N ALA A 72 10.30 -10.48 -4.67
CA ALA A 72 10.02 -11.35 -3.55
C ALA A 72 8.78 -12.19 -3.84
N MET A 73 8.78 -13.44 -3.37
CA MET A 73 7.63 -14.32 -3.51
C MET A 73 7.43 -15.13 -2.23
N GLY A 74 6.20 -15.24 -1.78
CA GLY A 74 5.91 -16.07 -0.62
C GLY A 74 4.55 -15.81 0.01
N PRO A 75 4.26 -16.50 1.13
CA PRO A 75 3.00 -16.35 1.84
C PRO A 75 2.96 -15.03 2.61
N MET A 76 1.79 -14.37 2.54
CA MET A 76 1.42 -13.18 3.31
C MET A 76 0.18 -13.47 4.14
N PHE A 77 -0.03 -12.70 5.20
CA PHE A 77 -1.08 -12.96 6.17
C PHE A 77 -1.81 -11.67 6.53
N ARG A 78 -3.12 -11.63 6.27
CA ARG A 78 -3.98 -10.50 6.64
C ARG A 78 -5.23 -10.97 7.35
N ARG A 79 -5.58 -10.29 8.43
CA ARG A 79 -6.81 -10.55 9.19
C ARG A 79 -8.02 -9.91 8.51
N GLU A 80 -8.18 -10.16 7.23
CA GLU A 80 -9.33 -9.71 6.47
C GLU A 80 -10.57 -10.60 6.70
N ARG A 81 -11.75 -10.06 6.39
CA ARG A 81 -12.96 -10.86 6.32
C ARG A 81 -12.86 -11.81 5.12
N PRO A 82 -12.87 -13.13 5.34
CA PRO A 82 -12.75 -14.08 4.24
C PRO A 82 -13.94 -13.95 3.29
N GLN A 83 -13.64 -13.96 1.99
CA GLN A 83 -14.64 -14.02 0.92
C GLN A 83 -14.03 -14.71 -0.30
N LYS A 84 -14.83 -14.95 -1.35
CA LYS A 84 -14.32 -15.56 -2.59
C LYS A 84 -13.17 -14.73 -3.15
N GLY A 85 -12.02 -15.37 -3.33
CA GLY A 85 -10.78 -14.72 -3.82
C GLY A 85 -9.99 -13.93 -2.77
N ARG A 86 -10.45 -13.83 -1.50
CA ARG A 86 -9.71 -13.23 -0.40
C ARG A 86 -9.49 -14.22 0.72
N TYR A 87 -8.24 -14.58 0.94
CA TYR A 87 -7.82 -15.50 1.98
C TYR A 87 -7.00 -14.76 3.04
N ARG A 88 -7.04 -15.28 4.27
CA ARG A 88 -6.19 -14.76 5.37
C ARG A 88 -4.73 -15.14 5.24
N GLN A 89 -4.44 -16.20 4.50
CA GLN A 89 -3.12 -16.53 3.99
C GLN A 89 -3.21 -16.58 2.47
N PHE A 90 -2.34 -15.86 1.80
CA PHE A 90 -2.25 -15.82 0.34
C PHE A 90 -0.79 -15.74 -0.08
N HIS A 91 -0.50 -15.97 -1.35
CA HIS A 91 0.84 -15.78 -1.91
C HIS A 91 0.87 -14.48 -2.69
N GLN A 92 1.96 -13.77 -2.54
CA GLN A 92 2.24 -12.53 -3.24
C GLN A 92 3.52 -12.70 -4.05
N VAL A 93 3.54 -12.13 -5.24
CA VAL A 93 4.73 -11.88 -6.05
C VAL A 93 4.89 -10.38 -6.10
N ASP A 94 5.99 -9.89 -5.57
CA ASP A 94 6.32 -8.47 -5.52
C ASP A 94 7.52 -8.19 -6.39
N VAL A 95 7.51 -7.04 -7.04
CA VAL A 95 8.63 -6.52 -7.82
C VAL A 95 8.93 -5.12 -7.32
N GLU A 96 10.18 -4.85 -7.00
CA GLU A 96 10.64 -3.57 -6.49
C GLU A 96 11.79 -3.05 -7.36
N ALA A 97 11.72 -1.78 -7.74
CA ALA A 97 12.73 -1.11 -8.54
C ALA A 97 13.26 0.12 -7.79
N PHE A 98 14.58 0.17 -7.58
CA PHE A 98 15.24 1.22 -6.82
C PHE A 98 16.20 2.01 -7.71
N GLY A 99 16.31 3.33 -7.46
CA GLY A 99 17.29 4.20 -8.11
C GLY A 99 16.88 4.71 -9.49
N PHE A 100 15.68 4.41 -9.95
CA PHE A 100 15.15 4.90 -11.22
C PHE A 100 14.38 6.20 -11.03
N THR A 101 14.57 7.15 -11.95
CA THR A 101 13.84 8.43 -11.98
C THR A 101 12.95 8.58 -13.23
N SER A 102 13.17 7.73 -14.24
CA SER A 102 12.41 7.75 -15.48
C SER A 102 11.08 7.02 -15.32
N PRO A 103 9.97 7.54 -15.88
CA PRO A 103 8.67 6.85 -15.88
C PRO A 103 8.67 5.55 -16.72
N THR A 104 9.72 5.29 -17.48
CA THR A 104 9.88 4.02 -18.22
C THR A 104 9.94 2.81 -17.30
N ILE A 105 10.38 2.98 -16.05
CA ILE A 105 10.39 1.87 -15.09
C ILE A 105 8.97 1.48 -14.67
N ASP A 106 8.08 2.45 -14.53
CA ASP A 106 6.67 2.17 -14.21
C ASP A 106 6.02 1.38 -15.36
N ALA A 107 6.31 1.77 -16.62
CA ALA A 107 5.83 1.05 -17.80
C ALA A 107 6.39 -0.38 -17.86
N GLU A 108 7.68 -0.58 -17.54
CA GLU A 108 8.30 -1.90 -17.49
C GLU A 108 7.65 -2.80 -16.41
N VAL A 109 7.38 -2.26 -15.22
CA VAL A 109 6.72 -3.01 -14.14
C VAL A 109 5.28 -3.38 -14.52
N ILE A 110 4.56 -2.48 -15.19
CA ILE A 110 3.21 -2.74 -15.69
C ILE A 110 3.24 -3.84 -16.76
N GLU A 111 4.15 -3.76 -17.72
CA GLU A 111 4.32 -4.78 -18.77
C GLU A 111 4.66 -6.16 -18.16
N LEU A 112 5.55 -6.17 -17.17
CA LEU A 112 5.89 -7.39 -16.43
C LEU A 112 4.67 -7.98 -15.72
N ALA A 113 3.84 -7.15 -15.08
CA ALA A 113 2.62 -7.60 -14.40
C ALA A 113 1.61 -8.19 -15.37
N ILE A 114 1.40 -7.55 -16.53
CA ILE A 114 0.52 -8.05 -17.59
C ILE A 114 1.04 -9.38 -18.12
N GLY A 115 2.33 -9.46 -18.47
CA GLY A 115 2.96 -10.69 -18.96
C GLY A 115 2.89 -11.83 -17.95
N TYR A 116 3.00 -11.52 -16.65
CA TYR A 116 2.83 -12.51 -15.58
C TYR A 116 1.38 -13.03 -15.52
N LEU A 117 0.37 -12.16 -15.62
CA LEU A 117 -1.03 -12.55 -15.62
C LEU A 117 -1.35 -13.43 -16.85
N ASP A 118 -0.85 -13.06 -18.02
CA ASP A 118 -1.01 -13.82 -19.25
C ASP A 118 -0.37 -15.22 -19.15
N ALA A 119 0.83 -15.30 -18.57
CA ALA A 119 1.53 -16.57 -18.33
C ALA A 119 0.77 -17.47 -17.34
N CYS A 120 0.06 -16.86 -16.37
CA CYS A 120 -0.82 -17.57 -15.45
C CYS A 120 -2.19 -17.94 -16.07
N GLY A 121 -2.46 -17.55 -17.29
CA GLY A 121 -3.74 -17.82 -17.99
C GLY A 121 -4.85 -16.84 -17.63
N VAL A 122 -4.55 -15.76 -16.90
CA VAL A 122 -5.51 -14.68 -16.58
C VAL A 122 -5.49 -13.67 -17.70
N ARG A 123 -6.43 -13.79 -18.64
CA ARG A 123 -6.47 -12.96 -19.86
C ARG A 123 -7.53 -11.87 -19.83
N GLU A 124 -8.55 -12.02 -18.98
CA GLU A 124 -9.62 -11.03 -18.83
C GLU A 124 -9.22 -10.06 -17.72
N HIS A 125 -8.40 -9.06 -18.06
CA HIS A 125 -7.99 -7.99 -17.16
C HIS A 125 -8.06 -6.64 -17.87
N GLU A 126 -8.28 -5.59 -17.11
CA GLU A 126 -8.29 -4.20 -17.56
C GLU A 126 -7.21 -3.43 -16.83
N LEU A 127 -6.34 -2.74 -17.58
CA LEU A 127 -5.34 -1.85 -17.02
C LEU A 127 -5.97 -0.49 -16.74
N VAL A 128 -6.07 -0.13 -15.47
CA VAL A 128 -6.52 1.20 -15.03
C VAL A 128 -5.33 1.95 -14.43
N LEU A 129 -4.97 3.06 -15.05
CA LEU A 129 -3.87 3.92 -14.59
C LEU A 129 -4.42 5.11 -13.81
N ASN A 130 -3.77 5.42 -12.70
CA ASN A 130 -4.03 6.61 -11.91
C ASN A 130 -2.70 7.15 -11.36
N SER A 131 -2.74 8.35 -10.81
CA SER A 131 -1.61 8.98 -10.12
C SER A 131 -2.06 9.50 -8.76
N VAL A 132 -1.16 9.55 -7.83
CA VAL A 132 -1.35 10.24 -6.54
C VAL A 132 -0.62 11.59 -6.51
N GLY A 133 -0.10 12.02 -7.66
CA GLY A 133 0.73 13.20 -7.78
C GLY A 133 2.06 13.08 -7.03
N ASP A 134 2.84 14.11 -7.07
CA ASP A 134 4.15 14.22 -6.42
C ASP A 134 4.14 15.22 -5.24
N LYS A 135 5.32 15.55 -4.72
CA LYS A 135 5.48 16.51 -3.62
C LYS A 135 5.09 17.93 -4.01
N ALA A 136 5.11 18.28 -5.29
CA ALA A 136 4.77 19.61 -5.79
C ALA A 136 3.25 19.79 -5.94
N CYS A 137 2.54 18.82 -6.52
CA CYS A 137 1.13 18.95 -6.84
C CYS A 137 0.17 18.32 -5.81
N ARG A 138 0.57 17.23 -5.15
CA ARG A 138 -0.30 16.50 -4.19
C ARG A 138 -0.80 17.37 -3.01
N PRO A 139 0.02 18.21 -2.34
CA PRO A 139 -0.48 19.00 -1.21
C PRO A 139 -1.64 19.93 -1.60
N ALA A 140 -1.53 20.62 -2.73
CA ALA A 140 -2.57 21.51 -3.23
C ALA A 140 -3.86 20.75 -3.59
N TYR A 141 -3.72 19.57 -4.18
CA TYR A 141 -4.87 18.70 -4.44
C TYR A 141 -5.54 18.21 -3.16
N VAL A 142 -4.77 17.77 -2.16
CA VAL A 142 -5.31 17.29 -0.87
C VAL A 142 -6.11 18.39 -0.17
N GLU A 143 -5.62 19.63 -0.18
CA GLU A 143 -6.38 20.76 0.40
C GLU A 143 -7.68 21.05 -0.37
N ARG A 144 -7.65 20.94 -1.69
CA ARG A 144 -8.86 21.08 -2.53
C ARG A 144 -9.86 19.96 -2.27
N LEU A 145 -9.37 18.72 -2.14
CA LEU A 145 -10.19 17.57 -1.79
C LEU A 145 -10.81 17.72 -0.40
N ARG A 146 -10.03 18.16 0.60
CA ARG A 146 -10.56 18.48 1.94
C ARG A 146 -11.67 19.53 1.90
N ALA A 147 -11.46 20.60 1.12
CA ALA A 147 -12.47 21.64 0.98
C ALA A 147 -13.77 21.06 0.40
N ALA A 148 -13.68 20.24 -0.65
CA ALA A 148 -14.86 19.59 -1.24
C ALA A 148 -15.55 18.61 -0.27
N LEU A 149 -14.77 17.90 0.55
CA LEU A 149 -15.30 16.94 1.52
C LEU A 149 -16.03 17.58 2.70
N ARG A 150 -15.75 18.84 3.07
CA ARG A 150 -16.37 19.51 4.23
C ARG A 150 -17.90 19.46 4.21
N ASP A 151 -18.47 19.67 3.04
CA ASP A 151 -19.92 19.76 2.88
C ASP A 151 -20.58 18.39 2.70
N VAL A 152 -19.87 17.42 2.12
CA VAL A 152 -20.44 16.13 1.74
C VAL A 152 -20.09 14.99 2.73
N ALA A 153 -18.97 15.07 3.41
CA ALA A 153 -18.54 14.00 4.34
C ALA A 153 -19.57 13.68 5.44
N PRO A 154 -20.32 14.66 6.01
CA PRO A 154 -21.34 14.36 7.02
C PRO A 154 -22.46 13.43 6.53
N THR A 155 -22.69 13.36 5.22
CA THR A 155 -23.73 12.51 4.62
C THR A 155 -23.22 11.12 4.22
N MET A 156 -21.91 10.91 4.27
CA MET A 156 -21.25 9.66 3.87
C MET A 156 -21.17 8.66 5.02
N CYS A 157 -20.69 7.46 4.74
CA CYS A 157 -20.48 6.42 5.75
C CYS A 157 -19.50 6.86 6.85
N GLY A 158 -19.59 6.26 8.03
CA GLY A 158 -18.78 6.63 9.20
C GLY A 158 -17.25 6.54 8.98
N ASP A 159 -16.80 5.64 8.10
CA ASP A 159 -15.39 5.54 7.71
C ASP A 159 -14.97 6.74 6.86
N CYS A 160 -15.81 7.18 5.92
CA CYS A 160 -15.54 8.35 5.08
C CYS A 160 -15.54 9.64 5.92
N GLN A 161 -16.47 9.78 6.86
CA GLN A 161 -16.49 10.92 7.80
C GLN A 161 -15.17 11.04 8.55
N ARG A 162 -14.67 9.95 9.15
CA ARG A 162 -13.39 9.92 9.87
C ARG A 162 -12.20 10.19 8.95
N ARG A 163 -12.20 9.61 7.73
CA ARG A 163 -11.11 9.73 6.75
C ARG A 163 -11.02 11.12 6.13
N ALA A 164 -12.12 11.85 6.02
CA ALA A 164 -12.14 13.20 5.45
C ALA A 164 -11.13 14.13 6.14
N ASP A 165 -10.96 14.00 7.45
CA ASP A 165 -10.02 14.80 8.23
C ASP A 165 -8.61 14.14 8.30
N THR A 166 -8.56 12.85 8.58
CA THR A 166 -7.30 12.15 8.86
C THR A 166 -6.53 11.77 7.59
N ASN A 167 -7.22 11.30 6.56
CA ASN A 167 -6.64 10.89 5.29
C ASN A 167 -7.66 11.00 4.15
N PRO A 168 -7.89 12.21 3.60
CA PRO A 168 -8.92 12.46 2.62
C PRO A 168 -8.80 11.64 1.33
N LEU A 169 -7.57 11.27 0.92
CA LEU A 169 -7.36 10.41 -0.24
C LEU A 169 -8.04 9.03 -0.09
N ARG A 170 -8.15 8.52 1.14
CA ARG A 170 -8.79 7.22 1.41
C ARG A 170 -10.31 7.26 1.32
N VAL A 171 -10.92 8.44 1.24
CA VAL A 171 -12.36 8.58 0.95
C VAL A 171 -12.64 8.09 -0.47
N LEU A 172 -11.73 8.36 -1.41
CA LEU A 172 -11.85 7.93 -2.81
C LEU A 172 -11.83 6.41 -2.97
N ASP A 173 -11.30 5.67 -2.00
CA ASP A 173 -11.27 4.20 -1.98
C ASP A 173 -12.53 3.57 -1.35
N CYS A 174 -13.53 4.35 -0.96
CA CYS A 174 -14.74 3.84 -0.35
C CYS A 174 -15.47 2.87 -1.29
N LYS A 175 -15.99 1.77 -0.73
CA LYS A 175 -16.74 0.75 -1.49
C LYS A 175 -18.21 0.71 -1.11
N VAL A 176 -18.66 1.64 -0.29
CA VAL A 176 -20.09 1.76 0.11
C VAL A 176 -20.86 2.29 -1.10
N PRO A 177 -21.88 1.57 -1.60
CA PRO A 177 -22.59 1.96 -2.83
C PRO A 177 -23.23 3.33 -2.74
N GLU A 178 -23.76 3.69 -1.57
CA GLU A 178 -24.43 4.96 -1.30
C GLU A 178 -23.47 6.16 -1.40
N ASP A 179 -22.18 5.95 -1.15
CA ASP A 179 -21.16 6.99 -1.20
C ASP A 179 -20.62 7.23 -2.63
N GLN A 180 -20.81 6.27 -3.56
CA GLN A 180 -20.19 6.35 -4.89
C GLN A 180 -20.61 7.58 -5.69
N ALA A 181 -21.90 7.91 -5.69
CA ALA A 181 -22.41 9.07 -6.40
C ALA A 181 -21.79 10.40 -5.88
N THR A 182 -21.52 10.47 -4.58
CA THR A 182 -20.84 11.61 -3.96
C THR A 182 -19.37 11.64 -4.34
N ILE A 183 -18.69 10.48 -4.31
CA ILE A 183 -17.28 10.36 -4.67
C ILE A 183 -17.03 10.79 -6.11
N ASP A 184 -17.92 10.45 -7.03
CA ASP A 184 -17.82 10.80 -8.44
C ASP A 184 -17.87 12.32 -8.70
N THR A 185 -18.40 13.09 -7.74
CA THR A 185 -18.42 14.57 -7.80
C THR A 185 -17.16 15.24 -7.26
N LEU A 186 -16.31 14.48 -6.56
CA LEU A 186 -15.10 15.03 -5.96
C LEU A 186 -14.04 15.39 -7.01
N PRO A 187 -13.15 16.35 -6.72
CA PRO A 187 -12.05 16.70 -7.61
C PRO A 187 -11.19 15.50 -7.93
N ARG A 188 -10.84 15.30 -9.19
CA ARG A 188 -9.92 14.23 -9.62
C ARG A 188 -8.48 14.73 -9.57
N ILE A 189 -7.58 13.91 -9.09
CA ILE A 189 -6.16 14.28 -9.03
C ILE A 189 -5.56 14.51 -10.42
N THR A 190 -6.04 13.79 -11.43
CA THR A 190 -5.59 13.93 -12.83
C THR A 190 -5.75 15.34 -13.37
N ASP A 191 -6.73 16.11 -12.86
CA ASP A 191 -7.00 17.50 -13.27
C ASP A 191 -6.10 18.50 -12.55
N HIS A 192 -5.25 18.03 -11.65
CA HIS A 192 -4.40 18.82 -10.76
C HIS A 192 -2.94 18.40 -10.74
N LEU A 193 -2.54 17.52 -11.67
CA LEU A 193 -1.14 17.11 -11.81
C LEU A 193 -0.31 18.29 -12.33
N CYS A 194 0.93 18.41 -11.84
CA CYS A 194 1.90 19.31 -12.42
C CYS A 194 2.43 18.72 -13.75
N GLY A 195 2.99 19.58 -14.60
CA GLY A 195 3.54 19.18 -15.90
C GLY A 195 4.93 18.52 -15.82
N ALA A 196 5.25 17.88 -14.71
CA ALA A 196 6.55 17.20 -14.52
C ALA A 196 6.47 15.75 -14.98
#